data_810139cfc97ad3007957503db9859a07
#
_entry.id   810139cfc97ad3007957503db9859a07
#
_cell.length_a   1.000
_cell.length_b   1.000
_cell.length_c   1.000
_cell.angle_alpha   90.00
_cell.angle_beta   90.00
_cell.angle_gamma   90.00
#
_symmetry.space_group_name_H-M   'P 1'
#
loop_
_entity.id
_entity.type
_entity.pdbx_description
1 polymer ?
#
loop_
_entity_poly.entity_id
_entity_poly.type
_entity_poly.pdbx_seq_one_letter_code
_entity_poly.pdbx_strand_id
1 'polypeptide(L)'
;MSFKSAVITFPGSNCDRDALCYLKDLTKGEVHNIWHEETSLPKVDLVILPGGFSFGDYLRSGAMASKSKIIDEVVKHANDNRYLLGICNGFQILTEIGLLEGALIRNKKLKFLGKNCFIKKKFKNNFNLSIKDNQILQIPVAHNEGNFYCDTETLNLLKNNEQIAFEYCKGEFSNTCLLYTSPS
;
A
#
# COMPACT_ATOMS: atom_id res chain seq x y z
N MET A 1 22.50 14.14 -3.13
CA MET A 1 22.05 13.49 -1.86
C MET A 1 21.68 12.06 -2.19
N SER A 2 22.03 11.07 -1.36
CA SER A 2 21.61 9.69 -1.56
C SER A 2 20.15 9.56 -1.11
N PHE A 3 19.34 8.81 -1.87
CA PHE A 3 17.94 8.50 -1.52
C PHE A 3 17.90 7.61 -0.28
N LYS A 4 17.11 8.00 0.72
CA LYS A 4 16.98 7.27 1.98
C LYS A 4 15.58 6.67 2.10
N SER A 5 15.49 5.47 2.64
CA SER A 5 14.22 4.78 2.80
C SER A 5 14.11 4.03 4.12
N ALA A 6 12.88 3.77 4.53
CA ALA A 6 12.57 2.95 5.69
C ALA A 6 11.47 1.93 5.35
N VAL A 7 11.58 0.75 5.93
CA VAL A 7 10.55 -0.29 5.91
C VAL A 7 10.06 -0.49 7.33
N ILE A 8 8.75 -0.42 7.54
CA ILE A 8 8.17 -0.65 8.86
C ILE A 8 7.86 -2.14 9.01
N THR A 9 8.41 -2.76 10.03
CA THR A 9 8.22 -4.20 10.32
C THR A 9 7.25 -4.38 11.47
N PHE A 10 6.20 -5.15 11.24
CA PHE A 10 5.21 -5.55 12.25
C PHE A 10 5.34 -7.05 12.58
N PRO A 11 4.87 -7.49 13.76
CA PRO A 11 4.71 -8.91 14.03
C PRO A 11 3.87 -9.59 12.93
N GLY A 12 4.39 -10.64 12.29
CA GLY A 12 3.71 -11.31 11.18
C GLY A 12 3.89 -10.67 9.81
N SER A 13 4.64 -9.57 9.67
CA SER A 13 5.14 -9.14 8.36
C SER A 13 6.06 -10.21 7.79
N ASN A 14 5.88 -10.59 6.54
CA ASN A 14 6.72 -11.61 5.88
C ASN A 14 7.37 -11.12 4.57
N CYS A 15 7.00 -9.94 4.08
CA CYS A 15 7.61 -9.30 2.90
C CYS A 15 8.50 -8.09 3.26
N ASP A 16 8.76 -7.85 4.54
CA ASP A 16 9.62 -6.78 5.04
C ASP A 16 11.07 -6.96 4.59
N ARG A 17 11.60 -8.20 4.71
CA ARG A 17 12.95 -8.52 4.25
C ARG A 17 13.12 -8.36 2.75
N ASP A 18 12.13 -8.78 1.97
CA ASP A 18 12.15 -8.62 0.51
C ASP A 18 12.18 -7.14 0.13
N ALA A 19 11.34 -6.32 0.79
CA ALA A 19 11.33 -4.87 0.59
C ALA A 19 12.67 -4.22 0.95
N LEU A 20 13.28 -4.61 2.08
CA LEU A 20 14.60 -4.14 2.50
C LEU A 20 15.70 -4.48 1.50
N CYS A 21 15.76 -5.74 1.05
CA CYS A 21 16.75 -6.20 0.08
C CYS A 21 16.57 -5.47 -1.26
N TYR A 22 15.34 -5.39 -1.76
CA TYR A 22 15.05 -4.71 -3.01
C TYR A 22 15.43 -3.22 -2.99
N LEU A 23 15.10 -2.52 -1.90
CA LEU A 23 15.48 -1.11 -1.75
C LEU A 23 16.99 -0.91 -1.72
N LYS A 24 17.74 -1.77 -1.02
CA LYS A 24 19.21 -1.72 -0.98
C LYS A 24 19.82 -1.90 -2.37
N ASP A 25 19.30 -2.86 -3.12
CA ASP A 25 19.80 -3.16 -4.47
C ASP A 25 19.47 -2.04 -5.46
N LEU A 26 18.26 -1.50 -5.36
CA LEU A 26 17.76 -0.50 -6.31
C LEU A 26 18.34 0.90 -6.06
N THR A 27 18.35 1.35 -4.81
CA THR A 27 18.69 2.75 -4.49
C THR A 27 20.17 2.94 -4.18
N LYS A 28 20.87 1.88 -3.76
CA LYS A 28 22.23 1.93 -3.18
C LYS A 28 22.35 2.98 -2.08
N GLY A 29 21.23 3.37 -1.52
CA GLY A 29 21.10 4.37 -0.46
C GLY A 29 20.99 3.73 0.92
N GLU A 30 20.76 4.58 1.91
CA GLU A 30 20.53 4.15 3.29
C GLU A 30 19.10 3.58 3.42
N VAL A 31 18.98 2.36 3.94
CA VAL A 31 17.70 1.67 4.14
C VAL A 31 17.58 1.24 5.59
N HIS A 32 16.59 1.80 6.28
CA HIS A 32 16.32 1.51 7.69
C HIS A 32 15.23 0.43 7.81
N ASN A 33 15.42 -0.47 8.78
CA ASN A 33 14.36 -1.35 9.24
C ASN A 33 13.83 -0.82 10.57
N ILE A 34 12.58 -0.43 10.62
CA ILE A 34 11.94 0.20 11.77
C ILE A 34 10.92 -0.75 12.36
N TRP A 35 11.08 -1.08 13.64
CA TRP A 35 10.15 -1.94 14.36
C TRP A 35 8.90 -1.16 14.77
N HIS A 36 7.74 -1.77 14.71
CA HIS A 36 6.44 -1.14 14.94
C HIS A 36 6.27 -0.45 16.32
N GLU A 37 7.07 -0.82 17.31
CA GLU A 37 7.03 -0.21 18.65
C GLU A 37 7.94 1.02 18.78
N GLU A 38 8.77 1.31 17.78
CA GLU A 38 9.56 2.52 17.77
C GLU A 38 8.67 3.76 17.73
N THR A 39 9.13 4.84 18.35
CA THR A 39 8.40 6.11 18.48
C THR A 39 9.04 7.24 17.68
N SER A 40 10.05 6.92 16.87
CA SER A 40 10.74 7.87 16.02
C SER A 40 11.05 7.27 14.65
N LEU A 41 10.90 8.09 13.63
CA LEU A 41 11.25 7.74 12.25
C LEU A 41 12.43 8.62 11.81
N PRO A 42 13.54 8.04 11.32
CA PRO A 42 14.61 8.84 10.76
C PRO A 42 14.09 9.63 9.54
N LYS A 43 14.75 10.76 9.26
CA LYS A 43 14.38 11.57 8.09
C LYS A 43 14.75 10.84 6.81
N VAL A 44 13.74 10.24 6.16
CA VAL A 44 13.86 9.47 4.91
C VAL A 44 13.00 10.08 3.80
N ASP A 45 13.28 9.69 2.56
CA ASP A 45 12.51 10.13 1.39
C ASP A 45 11.29 9.23 1.15
N LEU A 46 11.41 7.94 1.47
CA LEU A 46 10.37 6.93 1.25
C LEU A 46 10.16 6.06 2.50
N VAL A 47 8.92 5.86 2.88
CA VAL A 47 8.50 4.83 3.84
C VAL A 47 7.71 3.75 3.12
N ILE A 48 8.02 2.47 3.39
CA ILE A 48 7.24 1.33 2.90
C ILE A 48 6.58 0.61 4.09
N LEU A 49 5.25 0.42 3.97
CA LEU A 49 4.50 -0.55 4.77
C LEU A 49 4.40 -1.84 3.94
N PRO A 50 5.10 -2.91 4.32
CA PRO A 50 5.23 -4.10 3.49
C PRO A 50 3.98 -4.98 3.51
N GLY A 51 3.97 -5.99 2.64
CA GLY A 51 2.98 -7.05 2.64
C GLY A 51 3.20 -8.06 3.77
N GLY A 52 2.20 -8.88 4.02
CA GLY A 52 2.21 -9.92 5.03
C GLY A 52 0.87 -10.02 5.74
N PHE A 53 0.93 -10.50 6.97
CA PHE A 53 -0.22 -10.70 7.85
C PHE A 53 0.08 -10.09 9.22
N SER A 54 0.19 -8.76 9.28
CA SER A 54 0.54 -8.06 10.53
C SER A 54 -0.40 -8.48 11.67
N PHE A 55 0.20 -8.90 12.79
CA PHE A 55 -0.50 -9.46 13.95
C PHE A 55 -1.43 -10.64 13.60
N GLY A 56 -1.14 -11.39 12.52
CA GLY A 56 -1.95 -12.52 12.06
C GLY A 56 -3.35 -12.13 11.60
N ASP A 57 -3.55 -10.88 11.13
CA ASP A 57 -4.85 -10.31 10.73
C ASP A 57 -5.92 -10.40 11.83
N TYR A 58 -5.49 -10.40 13.10
CA TYR A 58 -6.41 -10.45 14.23
C TYR A 58 -7.36 -9.24 14.20
N LEU A 59 -8.65 -9.46 14.47
CA LEU A 59 -9.81 -8.59 14.27
C LEU A 59 -10.14 -8.39 12.79
N ARG A 60 -9.28 -7.76 12.02
CA ARG A 60 -9.27 -7.61 10.56
C ARG A 60 -7.88 -7.17 10.10
N SER A 61 -7.62 -7.35 8.82
CA SER A 61 -6.31 -7.02 8.23
C SER A 61 -5.94 -5.56 8.45
N GLY A 62 -4.76 -5.32 9.01
CA GLY A 62 -4.24 -3.97 9.31
C GLY A 62 -4.71 -3.34 10.63
N ALA A 63 -5.80 -3.83 11.24
CA ALA A 63 -6.42 -3.18 12.41
C ALA A 63 -5.50 -3.09 13.64
N MET A 64 -4.75 -4.15 13.93
CA MET A 64 -3.80 -4.13 15.07
C MET A 64 -2.58 -3.27 14.74
N ALA A 65 -2.07 -3.39 13.51
CA ALA A 65 -0.92 -2.60 13.06
C ALA A 65 -1.20 -1.10 13.08
N SER A 66 -2.44 -0.67 12.79
CA SER A 66 -2.85 0.74 12.85
C SER A 66 -2.74 1.38 14.25
N LYS A 67 -2.58 0.57 15.31
CA LYS A 67 -2.40 1.01 16.70
C LYS A 67 -0.94 0.98 17.16
N SER A 68 -0.02 0.62 16.31
CA SER A 68 1.40 0.58 16.63
C SER A 68 1.97 1.99 16.83
N LYS A 69 2.96 2.13 17.71
CA LYS A 69 3.52 3.44 18.11
C LYS A 69 4.12 4.21 16.93
N ILE A 70 4.71 3.51 15.98
CA ILE A 70 5.35 4.12 14.80
C ILE A 70 4.34 4.79 13.86
N ILE A 71 3.05 4.47 13.95
CA ILE A 71 2.03 4.96 13.02
C ILE A 71 1.90 6.49 13.07
N ASP A 72 2.03 7.10 14.23
CA ASP A 72 2.01 8.57 14.35
C ASP A 72 3.11 9.23 13.51
N GLU A 73 4.30 8.63 13.48
CA GLU A 73 5.42 9.10 12.68
C GLU A 73 5.21 8.83 11.17
N VAL A 74 4.57 7.71 10.82
CA VAL A 74 4.17 7.40 9.43
C VAL A 74 3.17 8.44 8.92
N VAL A 75 2.18 8.80 9.74
CA VAL A 75 1.19 9.85 9.41
C VAL A 75 1.87 11.21 9.24
N LYS A 76 2.78 11.59 10.13
CA LYS A 76 3.57 12.84 9.99
C LYS A 76 4.39 12.82 8.70
N HIS A 77 5.06 11.71 8.39
CA HIS A 77 5.84 11.56 7.17
C HIS A 77 4.98 11.79 5.92
N ALA A 78 3.76 11.22 5.88
CA ALA A 78 2.82 11.44 4.79
C ALA A 78 2.36 12.90 4.70
N ASN A 79 2.02 13.53 5.83
CA ASN A 79 1.59 14.93 5.90
C ASN A 79 2.71 15.92 5.52
N ASP A 80 3.98 15.50 5.62
CA ASP A 80 5.15 16.25 5.13
C ASP A 80 5.33 16.12 3.60
N ASN A 81 4.35 15.57 2.88
CA ASN A 81 4.39 15.32 1.43
C ASN A 81 5.57 14.44 0.97
N ARG A 82 5.96 13.48 1.79
CA ARG A 82 7.01 12.52 1.47
C ARG A 82 6.41 11.22 0.93
N TYR A 83 7.24 10.44 0.23
CA TYR A 83 6.78 9.20 -0.37
C TYR A 83 6.42 8.15 0.68
N LEU A 84 5.21 7.62 0.58
CA LEU A 84 4.70 6.53 1.39
C LEU A 84 4.07 5.48 0.47
N LEU A 85 4.48 4.22 0.64
CA LEU A 85 3.99 3.10 -0.17
C LEU A 85 3.48 1.98 0.75
N GLY A 86 2.20 1.63 0.62
CA GLY A 86 1.60 0.46 1.24
C GLY A 86 1.42 -0.67 0.23
N ILE A 87 1.97 -1.85 0.52
CA ILE A 87 1.89 -3.03 -0.35
C ILE A 87 1.04 -4.09 0.34
N CYS A 88 -0.03 -4.58 -0.28
CA CYS A 88 -0.90 -5.64 0.25
C CYS A 88 -1.38 -5.29 1.68
N ASN A 89 -0.88 -5.94 2.71
CA ASN A 89 -1.21 -5.61 4.11
C ASN A 89 -0.85 -4.16 4.48
N GLY A 90 0.22 -3.60 3.93
CA GLY A 90 0.54 -2.18 4.07
C GLY A 90 -0.56 -1.26 3.52
N PHE A 91 -1.18 -1.61 2.40
CA PHE A 91 -2.34 -0.87 1.88
C PHE A 91 -3.54 -0.96 2.84
N GLN A 92 -3.79 -2.13 3.42
CA GLN A 92 -4.84 -2.32 4.45
C GLN A 92 -4.59 -1.44 5.68
N ILE A 93 -3.32 -1.34 6.12
CA ILE A 93 -2.94 -0.45 7.23
C ILE A 93 -3.23 1.01 6.87
N LEU A 94 -2.88 1.45 5.64
CA LEU A 94 -3.10 2.83 5.21
C LEU A 94 -4.60 3.20 5.20
N THR A 95 -5.48 2.27 4.83
CA THR A 95 -6.94 2.48 4.92
C THR A 95 -7.43 2.51 6.37
N GLU A 96 -6.87 1.67 7.26
CA GLU A 96 -7.24 1.64 8.68
C GLU A 96 -6.85 2.91 9.44
N ILE A 97 -5.77 3.57 9.05
CA ILE A 97 -5.32 4.83 9.66
C ILE A 97 -5.90 6.07 8.99
N GLY A 98 -6.72 5.90 7.95
CA GLY A 98 -7.40 6.99 7.26
C GLY A 98 -6.51 7.84 6.34
N LEU A 99 -5.30 7.36 5.98
CA LEU A 99 -4.48 8.00 4.94
C LEU A 99 -4.95 7.68 3.53
N LEU A 100 -5.72 6.62 3.38
CA LEU A 100 -6.42 6.25 2.15
C LEU A 100 -7.91 6.16 2.42
N GLU A 101 -8.71 6.74 1.53
CA GLU A 101 -10.15 6.68 1.60
C GLU A 101 -10.69 5.27 1.37
N GLY A 102 -11.87 4.98 1.92
CA GLY A 102 -12.55 3.70 1.77
C GLY A 102 -12.13 2.67 2.81
N ALA A 103 -12.49 1.42 2.56
CA ALA A 103 -12.21 0.30 3.44
C ALA A 103 -11.95 -0.99 2.63
N LEU A 104 -11.18 -1.90 3.21
CA LEU A 104 -11.04 -3.24 2.68
C LEU A 104 -11.92 -4.20 3.48
N ILE A 105 -12.81 -4.87 2.78
CA ILE A 105 -13.75 -5.82 3.35
C ILE A 105 -13.48 -7.22 2.81
N ARG A 106 -14.13 -8.22 3.43
CA ARG A 106 -14.00 -9.62 3.02
C ARG A 106 -14.35 -9.82 1.55
N ASN A 107 -13.62 -10.72 0.92
CA ASN A 107 -13.91 -11.13 -0.46
C ASN A 107 -15.36 -11.59 -0.61
N LYS A 108 -16.00 -11.26 -1.72
CA LYS A 108 -17.42 -11.59 -1.98
C LYS A 108 -17.77 -13.07 -1.78
N LYS A 109 -16.84 -13.98 -2.08
CA LYS A 109 -17.04 -15.43 -1.94
C LYS A 109 -16.60 -15.96 -0.57
N LEU A 110 -16.18 -15.10 0.37
CA LEU A 110 -15.67 -15.44 1.70
C LEU A 110 -14.53 -16.47 1.67
N LYS A 111 -13.74 -16.50 0.60
CA LYS A 111 -12.61 -17.40 0.40
C LYS A 111 -11.34 -16.61 0.16
N PHE A 112 -10.23 -17.17 0.61
CA PHE A 112 -8.92 -16.68 0.25
C PHE A 112 -8.74 -16.66 -1.26
N LEU A 113 -8.23 -15.58 -1.79
CA LEU A 113 -7.95 -15.40 -3.19
C LEU A 113 -6.45 -15.35 -3.40
N GLY A 114 -5.90 -16.38 -4.06
CA GLY A 114 -4.50 -16.45 -4.45
C GLY A 114 -4.42 -16.67 -5.97
N LYS A 115 -4.18 -15.62 -6.75
CA LYS A 115 -4.06 -15.72 -8.20
C LYS A 115 -3.37 -14.50 -8.81
N ASN A 116 -2.99 -14.62 -10.07
CA ASN A 116 -2.53 -13.48 -10.85
C ASN A 116 -3.71 -12.64 -11.35
N CYS A 117 -3.54 -11.32 -11.28
CA CYS A 117 -4.46 -10.32 -11.80
C CYS A 117 -3.77 -9.46 -12.84
N PHE A 118 -4.57 -8.81 -13.68
CA PHE A 118 -4.08 -7.91 -14.71
C PHE A 118 -4.55 -6.50 -14.39
N ILE A 119 -3.59 -5.58 -14.31
CA ILE A 119 -3.85 -4.17 -14.06
C ILE A 119 -3.25 -3.32 -15.18
N LYS A 120 -3.81 -2.14 -15.36
CA LYS A 120 -3.25 -1.10 -16.21
C LYS A 120 -3.23 0.23 -15.45
N LYS A 121 -2.31 1.10 -15.81
CA LYS A 121 -2.25 2.46 -15.29
C LYS A 121 -3.56 3.20 -15.60
N LYS A 122 -4.12 3.88 -14.59
CA LYS A 122 -5.28 4.77 -14.76
C LYS A 122 -4.84 6.21 -14.83
N PHE A 123 -4.28 6.73 -13.75
CA PHE A 123 -3.73 8.07 -13.70
C PHE A 123 -2.22 8.03 -13.45
N LYS A 124 -1.52 9.01 -14.00
CA LYS A 124 -0.07 9.14 -13.86
C LYS A 124 0.27 9.72 -12.49
N ASN A 125 1.23 9.10 -11.79
CA ASN A 125 1.78 9.59 -10.54
C ASN A 125 3.28 9.26 -10.43
N ASN A 126 3.93 9.72 -9.35
CA ASN A 126 5.36 9.55 -9.18
C ASN A 126 5.83 8.09 -9.09
N PHE A 127 4.96 7.14 -8.70
CA PHE A 127 5.31 5.72 -8.60
C PHE A 127 5.11 4.92 -9.89
N ASN A 128 4.41 5.47 -10.89
CA ASN A 128 4.12 4.76 -12.12
C ASN A 128 4.61 5.46 -13.40
N LEU A 129 5.55 6.39 -13.27
CA LEU A 129 6.07 7.19 -14.39
C LEU A 129 6.67 6.35 -15.51
N SER A 130 7.37 5.26 -15.17
CA SER A 130 8.02 4.37 -16.14
C SER A 130 7.07 3.40 -16.83
N ILE A 131 5.82 3.28 -16.34
CA ILE A 131 4.82 2.39 -16.92
C ILE A 131 4.19 3.09 -18.12
N LYS A 132 4.27 2.47 -19.30
CA LYS A 132 3.69 3.00 -20.54
C LYS A 132 2.15 3.02 -20.43
N ASP A 133 1.53 4.00 -21.09
CA ASP A 133 0.09 4.01 -21.25
C ASP A 133 -0.35 2.75 -21.99
N ASN A 134 -1.45 2.14 -21.57
CA ASN A 134 -1.96 0.85 -22.06
C ASN A 134 -1.07 -0.40 -21.79
N GLN A 135 0.06 -0.26 -21.07
CA GLN A 135 0.83 -1.41 -20.63
C GLN A 135 0.02 -2.20 -19.59
N ILE A 136 -0.14 -3.50 -19.86
CA ILE A 136 -0.80 -4.41 -18.91
C ILE A 136 0.28 -5.05 -18.05
N LEU A 137 0.11 -4.94 -16.75
CA LEU A 137 0.95 -5.59 -15.76
C LEU A 137 0.21 -6.79 -15.19
N GLN A 138 0.92 -7.89 -15.01
CA GLN A 138 0.44 -9.06 -14.30
C GLN A 138 1.03 -9.03 -12.90
N ILE A 139 0.17 -8.99 -11.89
CA ILE A 139 0.57 -8.99 -10.47
C ILE A 139 -0.15 -10.10 -9.71
N PRO A 140 0.51 -10.73 -8.71
CA PRO A 140 -0.15 -11.67 -7.83
C PRO A 140 -1.02 -10.92 -6.80
N VAL A 141 -2.16 -11.50 -6.45
CA VAL A 141 -2.97 -11.13 -5.29
C VAL A 141 -3.11 -12.34 -4.37
N ALA A 142 -3.05 -12.10 -3.05
CA ALA A 142 -3.15 -13.13 -2.02
C ALA A 142 -3.81 -12.51 -0.78
N HIS A 143 -5.15 -12.64 -0.63
CA HIS A 143 -5.90 -12.00 0.45
C HIS A 143 -7.24 -12.66 0.74
N ASN A 144 -7.71 -12.54 1.99
CA ASN A 144 -9.09 -12.77 2.42
C ASN A 144 -9.92 -11.47 2.36
N GLU A 145 -9.28 -10.33 2.65
CA GLU A 145 -9.86 -9.00 2.74
C GLU A 145 -9.17 -8.07 1.74
N GLY A 146 -9.56 -8.17 0.48
CA GLY A 146 -9.04 -7.36 -0.61
C GLY A 146 -10.14 -6.73 -1.46
N ASN A 147 -11.39 -6.80 -1.00
CA ASN A 147 -12.52 -6.18 -1.67
C ASN A 147 -12.62 -4.72 -1.20
N PHE A 148 -12.11 -3.81 -2.00
CA PHE A 148 -12.19 -2.38 -1.73
C PHE A 148 -13.63 -1.88 -1.81
N TYR A 149 -14.05 -1.11 -0.82
CA TYR A 149 -15.36 -0.49 -0.73
C TYR A 149 -15.24 1.00 -0.40
N CYS A 150 -15.95 1.81 -1.14
CA CYS A 150 -16.25 3.20 -0.81
C CYS A 150 -17.63 3.57 -1.35
N ASP A 151 -18.22 4.64 -0.84
CA ASP A 151 -19.45 5.18 -1.40
C ASP A 151 -19.23 5.88 -2.75
N THR A 152 -20.32 6.25 -3.41
CA THR A 152 -20.27 6.85 -4.76
C THR A 152 -19.63 8.24 -4.73
N GLU A 153 -19.82 9.00 -3.66
CA GLU A 153 -19.26 10.34 -3.50
C GLU A 153 -17.73 10.26 -3.39
N THR A 154 -17.23 9.45 -2.49
CA THR A 154 -15.80 9.15 -2.32
C THR A 154 -15.18 8.65 -3.63
N LEU A 155 -15.84 7.73 -4.34
CA LEU A 155 -15.33 7.24 -5.63
C LEU A 155 -15.21 8.34 -6.68
N ASN A 156 -16.17 9.26 -6.72
CA ASN A 156 -16.15 10.40 -7.64
C ASN A 156 -15.04 11.38 -7.26
N LEU A 157 -14.82 11.65 -5.97
CA LEU A 157 -13.72 12.48 -5.50
C LEU A 157 -12.36 11.89 -5.90
N LEU A 158 -12.16 10.58 -5.67
CA LEU A 158 -10.93 9.87 -6.05
C LEU A 158 -10.67 9.93 -7.57
N LYS A 159 -11.71 9.84 -8.39
CA LYS A 159 -11.61 9.98 -9.85
C LYS A 159 -11.27 11.40 -10.28
N ASN A 160 -11.97 12.40 -9.72
CA ASN A 160 -11.79 13.81 -10.08
C ASN A 160 -10.41 14.32 -9.64
N ASN A 161 -9.88 13.82 -8.55
CA ASN A 161 -8.55 14.16 -8.04
C ASN A 161 -7.42 13.27 -8.62
N GLU A 162 -7.72 12.41 -9.60
CA GLU A 162 -6.76 11.50 -10.25
C GLU A 162 -6.03 10.57 -9.27
N GLN A 163 -6.68 10.21 -8.16
CA GLN A 163 -6.11 9.40 -7.07
C GLN A 163 -6.19 7.89 -7.32
N ILE A 164 -6.55 7.44 -8.51
CA ILE A 164 -6.58 6.03 -8.90
C ILE A 164 -5.37 5.72 -9.77
N ALA A 165 -4.36 5.05 -9.21
CA ALA A 165 -3.14 4.72 -9.94
C ALA A 165 -3.34 3.63 -10.98
N PHE A 166 -4.10 2.58 -10.62
CA PHE A 166 -4.32 1.41 -11.45
C PHE A 166 -5.78 0.98 -11.44
N GLU A 167 -6.20 0.32 -12.52
CA GLU A 167 -7.48 -0.38 -12.60
C GLU A 167 -7.27 -1.82 -13.09
N TYR A 168 -8.11 -2.73 -12.62
CA TYR A 168 -8.13 -4.10 -13.12
C TYR A 168 -8.69 -4.10 -14.54
N CYS A 169 -8.03 -4.80 -15.48
CA CYS A 169 -8.36 -4.69 -16.89
C CYS A 169 -8.74 -6.02 -17.58
N LYS A 170 -8.59 -7.15 -16.91
CA LYS A 170 -8.95 -8.48 -17.46
C LYS A 170 -9.49 -9.41 -16.37
N GLY A 171 -10.37 -10.34 -16.77
CA GLY A 171 -10.89 -11.39 -15.90
C GLY A 171 -12.01 -10.92 -14.97
N GLU A 172 -12.23 -11.65 -13.87
CA GLU A 172 -13.32 -11.41 -12.91
C GLU A 172 -13.28 -10.02 -12.24
N PHE A 173 -12.14 -9.36 -12.28
CA PHE A 173 -11.92 -8.04 -11.65
C PHE A 173 -11.98 -6.89 -12.66
N SER A 174 -12.26 -7.16 -13.95
CA SER A 174 -12.40 -6.10 -14.92
C SER A 174 -13.48 -5.11 -14.46
N ASN A 175 -13.13 -3.81 -14.46
CA ASN A 175 -13.95 -2.68 -13.99
C ASN A 175 -13.98 -2.42 -12.48
N THR A 176 -13.13 -3.07 -11.68
CA THR A 176 -12.90 -2.66 -10.31
C THR A 176 -11.64 -1.78 -10.22
N CYS A 177 -11.70 -0.72 -9.43
CA CYS A 177 -10.55 0.16 -9.24
C CYS A 177 -9.61 -0.41 -8.19
N LEU A 178 -8.31 -0.40 -8.48
CA LEU A 178 -7.28 -0.55 -7.47
C LEU A 178 -6.84 0.86 -7.07
N LEU A 179 -7.15 1.24 -5.84
CA LEU A 179 -6.85 2.57 -5.37
C LEU A 179 -5.41 2.68 -4.90
N TYR A 180 -4.82 3.76 -5.31
CA TYR A 180 -3.58 4.27 -4.76
C TYR A 180 -3.77 5.77 -4.58
N THR A 181 -3.61 6.27 -3.38
CA THR A 181 -3.58 7.71 -3.15
C THR A 181 -2.15 8.16 -2.98
N SER A 182 -1.75 9.13 -3.77
CA SER A 182 -0.61 9.98 -3.42
C SER A 182 -1.19 11.14 -2.63
N PRO A 183 -0.64 11.53 -1.47
CA PRO A 183 -0.94 12.83 -0.92
C PRO A 183 -0.58 13.86 -2.01
N SER A 184 -1.52 14.73 -2.29
CA SER A 184 -1.38 15.85 -3.24
C SER A 184 -0.43 16.89 -2.70
#